data_6c56a5c75de1b877757c523cc21f9460
#
_entry.id   6c56a5c75de1b877757c523cc21f9460
#
_cell.length_a   1.000
_cell.length_b   1.000
_cell.length_c   1.000
_cell.angle_alpha   90.00
_cell.angle_beta   90.00
_cell.angle_gamma   90.00
#
_symmetry.space_group_name_H-M   'P 1'
#
loop_
_entity.id
_entity.type
_entity.pdbx_description
1 polymer ?
#
loop_
_entity_poly.entity_id
_entity_poly.type
_entity_poly.pdbx_seq_one_letter_code
_entity_poly.pdbx_strand_id
1 'polypeptide(L)'
;MEYKTLNNGVKMPVVGFGVFQVKDEEECKRVVLDAIDAGYRLIDTAASYTNEDAVGAGVKRAIEEGVCTRKDLFITSKMWVQDMKNYETAKRAIDASIEKSGLGYLDLYLLHQAMGDYFSAWRAMEDAYKEGKLKAIGVSNFYPNILTNFCEVVKVKPVVNQVELHPYYTQEKALETMKYYDVIPEAWAPLGGGRYNPFEDEMLKGIAAKYNKSVGQVLLRWNVQRGVVVPKSTHVERIKEIEKNIAVSTVSYTHLTLPTI
;
A
#
# COMPACT_ATOMS: atom_id res chain seq x y z
N MET A 1 -13.77 4.51 -8.65
CA MET A 1 -12.47 3.98 -8.17
C MET A 1 -12.05 2.81 -9.05
N GLU A 2 -10.77 2.71 -9.42
CA GLU A 2 -10.18 1.62 -10.20
C GLU A 2 -9.63 0.54 -9.26
N TYR A 3 -9.68 -0.74 -9.68
CA TYR A 3 -9.22 -1.88 -8.88
C TYR A 3 -8.29 -2.79 -9.67
N LYS A 4 -7.32 -3.40 -8.98
CA LYS A 4 -6.55 -4.55 -9.46
C LYS A 4 -7.15 -5.82 -8.85
N THR A 5 -7.25 -6.87 -9.66
CA THR A 5 -7.58 -8.21 -9.14
C THR A 5 -6.27 -8.90 -8.77
N LEU A 6 -6.14 -9.26 -7.50
CA LEU A 6 -5.00 -9.99 -6.97
C LEU A 6 -5.03 -11.46 -7.41
N ASN A 7 -3.90 -12.18 -7.34
CA ASN A 7 -3.81 -13.59 -7.76
C ASN A 7 -4.72 -14.56 -6.96
N ASN A 8 -5.25 -14.12 -5.82
CA ASN A 8 -6.24 -14.86 -5.04
C ASN A 8 -7.70 -14.42 -5.31
N GLY A 9 -7.93 -13.57 -6.32
CA GLY A 9 -9.25 -13.08 -6.73
C GLY A 9 -9.78 -11.86 -5.95
N VAL A 10 -9.12 -11.43 -4.89
CA VAL A 10 -9.52 -10.24 -4.13
C VAL A 10 -9.28 -8.99 -4.96
N LYS A 11 -10.21 -8.03 -4.90
CA LYS A 11 -10.09 -6.73 -5.59
C LYS A 11 -9.46 -5.71 -4.65
N MET A 12 -8.35 -5.12 -5.06
CA MET A 12 -7.61 -4.09 -4.32
C MET A 12 -7.72 -2.74 -5.04
N PRO A 13 -8.10 -1.64 -4.35
CA PRO A 13 -8.08 -0.30 -4.95
C PRO A 13 -6.67 0.06 -5.44
N VAL A 14 -6.57 0.70 -6.62
CA VAL A 14 -5.25 1.07 -7.19
C VAL A 14 -4.62 2.27 -6.50
N VAL A 15 -5.40 3.04 -5.75
CA VAL A 15 -4.95 4.18 -4.95
C VAL A 15 -5.37 3.99 -3.51
N GLY A 16 -4.40 4.00 -2.62
CA GLY A 16 -4.60 3.95 -1.19
C GLY A 16 -4.11 5.23 -0.51
N PHE A 17 -4.24 5.25 0.80
CA PHE A 17 -3.78 6.31 1.67
C PHE A 17 -2.86 5.74 2.75
N GLY A 18 -1.59 6.18 2.77
CA GLY A 18 -0.60 5.75 3.75
C GLY A 18 -0.54 6.68 4.95
N VAL A 19 -0.29 6.11 6.14
CA VAL A 19 -0.18 6.88 7.40
C VAL A 19 1.22 6.80 8.05
N PHE A 20 2.25 6.42 7.29
CA PHE A 20 3.62 6.43 7.80
C PHE A 20 4.00 7.83 8.31
N GLN A 21 4.64 7.91 9.49
CA GLN A 21 5.03 9.14 10.19
C GLN A 21 3.87 10.06 10.65
N VAL A 22 2.63 9.61 10.63
CA VAL A 22 1.55 10.27 11.33
C VAL A 22 1.50 9.69 12.75
N LYS A 23 2.22 10.35 13.67
CA LYS A 23 2.46 9.83 15.03
C LYS A 23 1.43 10.28 16.06
N ASP A 24 0.87 11.46 15.84
CA ASP A 24 -0.19 11.97 16.71
C ASP A 24 -1.48 11.18 16.45
N GLU A 25 -2.05 10.65 17.52
CA GLU A 25 -3.22 9.78 17.47
C GLU A 25 -4.45 10.51 16.89
N GLU A 26 -4.73 11.72 17.35
CA GLU A 26 -5.87 12.50 16.88
C GLU A 26 -5.69 12.98 15.45
N GLU A 27 -4.46 13.36 15.06
CA GLU A 27 -4.15 13.66 13.67
C GLU A 27 -4.33 12.42 12.78
N CYS A 28 -3.89 11.24 13.22
CA CYS A 28 -4.03 10.00 12.46
C CYS A 28 -5.51 9.65 12.26
N LYS A 29 -6.32 9.69 13.30
CA LYS A 29 -7.79 9.48 13.22
C LYS A 29 -8.42 10.45 12.22
N ARG A 30 -8.07 11.73 12.32
CA ARG A 30 -8.60 12.78 11.44
C ARG A 30 -8.24 12.54 9.98
N VAL A 31 -6.97 12.31 9.65
CA VAL A 31 -6.55 12.14 8.25
C VAL A 31 -7.08 10.85 7.63
N VAL A 32 -7.31 9.80 8.42
CA VAL A 32 -7.97 8.56 7.95
C VAL A 32 -9.42 8.85 7.61
N LEU A 33 -10.15 9.57 8.46
CA LEU A 33 -11.52 9.99 8.18
C LEU A 33 -11.58 10.88 6.93
N ASP A 34 -10.73 11.92 6.86
CA ASP A 34 -10.62 12.82 5.70
C ASP A 34 -10.36 12.07 4.39
N ALA A 35 -9.52 11.02 4.44
CA ALA A 35 -9.23 10.19 3.28
C ALA A 35 -10.47 9.37 2.86
N ILE A 36 -11.16 8.74 3.81
CA ILE A 36 -12.37 7.96 3.52
C ILE A 36 -13.48 8.87 2.98
N ASP A 37 -13.66 10.06 3.55
CA ASP A 37 -14.61 11.09 3.08
C ASP A 37 -14.28 11.58 1.67
N ALA A 38 -12.99 11.71 1.36
CA ALA A 38 -12.53 12.06 0.02
C ALA A 38 -12.74 10.94 -1.01
N GLY A 39 -13.10 9.72 -0.59
CA GLY A 39 -13.37 8.59 -1.47
C GLY A 39 -12.34 7.48 -1.47
N TYR A 40 -11.23 7.60 -0.69
CA TYR A 40 -10.30 6.48 -0.54
C TYR A 40 -10.97 5.26 0.10
N ARG A 41 -10.58 4.09 -0.37
CA ARG A 41 -11.07 2.81 0.17
C ARG A 41 -9.95 1.86 0.58
N LEU A 42 -8.68 2.20 0.31
CA LEU A 42 -7.49 1.50 0.80
C LEU A 42 -6.75 2.39 1.79
N ILE A 43 -6.51 1.87 3.01
CA ILE A 43 -5.70 2.52 4.05
C ILE A 43 -4.53 1.61 4.41
N ASP A 44 -3.31 2.16 4.37
CA ASP A 44 -2.07 1.44 4.62
C ASP A 44 -1.41 1.92 5.91
N THR A 45 -1.26 1.00 6.86
CA THR A 45 -0.51 1.18 8.09
C THR A 45 0.52 0.05 8.31
N ALA A 46 1.12 -0.04 9.48
CA ALA A 46 2.02 -1.11 9.90
C ALA A 46 2.18 -1.15 11.41
N ALA A 47 2.49 -2.32 11.99
CA ALA A 47 2.78 -2.47 13.41
C ALA A 47 3.90 -1.52 13.88
N SER A 48 4.94 -1.32 13.05
CA SER A 48 6.06 -0.42 13.37
C SER A 48 5.70 1.08 13.30
N TYR A 49 4.54 1.46 12.73
CA TYR A 49 4.11 2.86 12.71
C TYR A 49 3.46 3.28 14.04
N THR A 50 3.10 2.29 14.87
CA THR A 50 2.47 2.48 16.19
C THR A 50 1.19 3.30 16.16
N ASN A 51 0.41 3.19 15.08
CA ASN A 51 -0.84 3.92 14.87
C ASN A 51 -2.00 3.04 14.33
N GLU A 52 -1.90 1.71 14.46
CA GLU A 52 -2.95 0.78 14.01
C GLU A 52 -4.28 1.01 14.73
N ASP A 53 -4.25 1.39 15.99
CA ASP A 53 -5.40 1.75 16.82
C ASP A 53 -6.07 3.05 16.36
N ALA A 54 -5.28 4.08 16.08
CA ALA A 54 -5.75 5.34 15.54
C ALA A 54 -6.38 5.15 14.14
N VAL A 55 -5.78 4.32 13.27
CA VAL A 55 -6.38 3.94 11.98
C VAL A 55 -7.72 3.24 12.20
N GLY A 56 -7.77 2.25 13.10
CA GLY A 56 -9.00 1.54 13.43
C GLY A 56 -10.09 2.47 13.96
N ALA A 57 -9.74 3.44 14.80
CA ALA A 57 -10.66 4.44 15.31
C ALA A 57 -11.21 5.38 14.22
N GLY A 58 -10.34 5.86 13.31
CA GLY A 58 -10.76 6.67 12.16
C GLY A 58 -11.69 5.91 11.21
N VAL A 59 -11.39 4.65 10.94
CA VAL A 59 -12.27 3.75 10.14
C VAL A 59 -13.63 3.54 10.80
N LYS A 60 -13.66 3.24 12.11
CA LYS A 60 -14.92 3.06 12.85
C LYS A 60 -15.77 4.31 12.79
N ARG A 61 -15.16 5.47 12.98
CA ARG A 61 -15.86 6.73 12.90
C ARG A 61 -16.49 6.99 11.54
N ALA A 62 -15.77 6.72 10.44
CA ALA A 62 -16.32 6.82 9.08
C ALA A 62 -17.53 5.89 8.87
N ILE A 63 -17.50 4.68 9.45
CA ILE A 63 -18.62 3.74 9.41
C ILE A 63 -19.81 4.24 10.24
N GLU A 64 -19.57 4.74 11.44
CA GLU A 64 -20.60 5.30 12.34
C GLU A 64 -21.27 6.55 11.73
N GLU A 65 -20.52 7.37 11.02
CA GLU A 65 -21.03 8.54 10.29
C GLU A 65 -21.74 8.15 8.95
N GLY A 66 -21.76 6.87 8.59
CA GLY A 66 -22.47 6.37 7.42
C GLY A 66 -21.76 6.64 6.08
N VAL A 67 -20.47 6.99 6.10
CA VAL A 67 -19.69 7.28 4.89
C VAL A 67 -19.43 6.00 4.08
N CYS A 68 -19.23 4.88 4.75
CA CYS A 68 -18.98 3.57 4.16
C CYS A 68 -19.29 2.45 5.15
N THR A 69 -19.22 1.19 4.67
CA THR A 69 -19.23 0.00 5.53
C THR A 69 -17.83 -0.60 5.62
N ARG A 70 -17.57 -1.48 6.59
CA ARG A 70 -16.29 -2.20 6.70
C ARG A 70 -15.93 -2.96 5.42
N LYS A 71 -16.93 -3.48 4.70
CA LYS A 71 -16.75 -4.26 3.46
C LYS A 71 -16.32 -3.41 2.26
N ASP A 72 -16.57 -2.11 2.31
CA ASP A 72 -16.15 -1.17 1.27
C ASP A 72 -14.68 -0.79 1.39
N LEU A 73 -14.06 -1.10 2.55
CA LEU A 73 -12.69 -0.70 2.87
C LEU A 73 -11.72 -1.86 2.72
N PHE A 74 -10.51 -1.52 2.28
CA PHE A 74 -9.35 -2.41 2.15
C PHE A 74 -8.26 -1.91 3.10
N ILE A 75 -8.04 -2.61 4.20
CA ILE A 75 -7.11 -2.20 5.26
C ILE A 75 -5.86 -3.08 5.20
N THR A 76 -4.71 -2.43 5.01
CA THR A 76 -3.39 -3.07 5.00
C THR A 76 -2.64 -2.76 6.30
N SER A 77 -2.06 -3.79 6.91
CA SER A 77 -1.01 -3.63 7.92
C SER A 77 0.18 -4.53 7.64
N LYS A 78 1.26 -4.44 8.43
CA LYS A 78 2.52 -5.12 8.16
C LYS A 78 3.16 -5.62 9.46
N MET A 79 3.67 -6.85 9.44
CA MET A 79 4.45 -7.44 10.52
C MET A 79 5.86 -6.86 10.54
N TRP A 80 6.32 -6.38 11.68
CA TRP A 80 7.68 -5.88 11.81
C TRP A 80 8.70 -7.01 12.04
N VAL A 81 9.95 -6.77 11.68
CA VAL A 81 11.03 -7.78 11.72
C VAL A 81 11.26 -8.40 13.10
N GLN A 82 11.00 -7.65 14.17
CA GLN A 82 11.15 -8.14 15.55
C GLN A 82 10.16 -9.25 15.90
N ASP A 83 9.06 -9.36 15.19
CA ASP A 83 8.02 -10.38 15.36
C ASP A 83 8.24 -11.59 14.44
N MET A 84 9.17 -11.50 13.47
CA MET A 84 9.52 -12.57 12.53
C MET A 84 10.64 -13.48 13.10
N LYS A 85 10.59 -13.83 14.40
CA LYS A 85 11.59 -14.70 15.04
C LYS A 85 11.27 -16.17 14.86
N ASN A 86 10.01 -16.52 14.84
CA ASN A 86 9.48 -17.87 14.67
C ASN A 86 7.97 -17.81 14.41
N TYR A 87 7.36 -18.97 14.16
CA TYR A 87 5.93 -19.10 13.91
C TYR A 87 5.07 -18.52 15.04
N GLU A 88 5.37 -18.81 16.32
CA GLU A 88 4.55 -18.40 17.46
C GLU A 88 4.58 -16.89 17.71
N THR A 89 5.75 -16.25 17.52
CA THR A 89 5.83 -14.78 17.62
C THR A 89 5.07 -14.11 16.49
N ALA A 90 5.17 -14.63 15.27
CA ALA A 90 4.44 -14.13 14.12
C ALA A 90 2.92 -14.27 14.28
N LYS A 91 2.45 -15.43 14.77
CA LYS A 91 1.03 -15.65 15.06
C LYS A 91 0.47 -14.63 16.05
N ARG A 92 1.20 -14.40 17.17
CA ARG A 92 0.80 -13.37 18.15
C ARG A 92 0.80 -11.96 17.55
N ALA A 93 1.74 -11.63 16.68
CA ALA A 93 1.79 -10.33 16.03
C ALA A 93 0.59 -10.09 15.11
N ILE A 94 0.14 -11.13 14.38
CA ILE A 94 -1.07 -11.06 13.55
C ILE A 94 -2.29 -10.75 14.43
N ASP A 95 -2.48 -11.55 15.49
CA ASP A 95 -3.61 -11.37 16.41
C ASP A 95 -3.57 -9.98 17.07
N ALA A 96 -2.40 -9.50 17.48
CA ALA A 96 -2.21 -8.16 18.06
C ALA A 96 -2.53 -7.03 17.09
N SER A 97 -2.15 -7.12 15.80
CA SER A 97 -2.50 -6.12 14.78
C SER A 97 -4.01 -6.05 14.55
N ILE A 98 -4.69 -7.21 14.49
CA ILE A 98 -6.15 -7.28 14.35
C ILE A 98 -6.85 -6.68 15.58
N GLU A 99 -6.39 -7.03 16.78
CA GLU A 99 -6.93 -6.51 18.04
C GLU A 99 -6.76 -5.00 18.15
N LYS A 100 -5.55 -4.47 17.90
CA LYS A 100 -5.26 -3.03 17.93
C LYS A 100 -6.14 -2.24 16.97
N SER A 101 -6.26 -2.69 15.73
CA SER A 101 -7.14 -2.03 14.77
C SER A 101 -8.62 -2.11 15.20
N GLY A 102 -9.01 -3.17 15.90
CA GLY A 102 -10.38 -3.44 16.32
C GLY A 102 -11.36 -3.59 15.16
N LEU A 103 -10.87 -3.99 13.98
CA LEU A 103 -11.66 -4.09 12.73
C LEU A 103 -12.09 -5.52 12.39
N GLY A 104 -11.74 -6.50 13.24
CA GLY A 104 -12.13 -7.89 13.15
C GLY A 104 -11.31 -8.73 12.17
N TYR A 105 -10.81 -8.15 11.09
CA TYR A 105 -9.94 -8.76 10.10
C TYR A 105 -9.13 -7.70 9.37
N LEU A 106 -8.05 -8.12 8.69
CA LEU A 106 -7.30 -7.26 7.77
C LEU A 106 -7.49 -7.76 6.33
N ASP A 107 -7.59 -6.82 5.38
CA ASP A 107 -7.75 -7.17 3.97
C ASP A 107 -6.42 -7.61 3.35
N LEU A 108 -5.31 -7.00 3.77
CA LEU A 108 -3.97 -7.40 3.38
C LEU A 108 -3.02 -7.30 4.58
N TYR A 109 -2.19 -8.31 4.76
CA TYR A 109 -1.11 -8.27 5.75
C TYR A 109 0.22 -8.60 5.08
N LEU A 110 1.25 -7.78 5.36
CA LEU A 110 2.54 -7.89 4.69
C LEU A 110 3.66 -8.29 5.67
N LEU A 111 4.62 -9.09 5.22
CA LEU A 111 5.95 -9.10 5.81
C LEU A 111 6.63 -7.77 5.45
N HIS A 112 6.95 -6.93 6.44
CA HIS A 112 7.39 -5.54 6.20
C HIS A 112 8.79 -5.44 5.58
N GLN A 113 9.65 -6.40 5.88
CA GLN A 113 11.02 -6.49 5.37
C GLN A 113 11.41 -7.96 5.16
N ALA A 114 12.30 -8.20 4.22
CA ALA A 114 12.89 -9.52 3.98
C ALA A 114 14.02 -9.84 4.98
N MET A 115 13.68 -9.87 6.28
CA MET A 115 14.63 -10.06 7.39
C MET A 115 14.05 -11.03 8.42
N GLY A 116 14.94 -11.65 9.22
CA GLY A 116 14.54 -12.63 10.23
C GLY A 116 14.07 -13.95 9.64
N ASP A 117 13.31 -14.73 10.41
CA ASP A 117 12.70 -15.98 9.93
C ASP A 117 11.35 -15.70 9.25
N TYR A 118 11.41 -14.99 8.12
CA TYR A 118 10.21 -14.65 7.35
C TYR A 118 9.51 -15.89 6.76
N PHE A 119 10.17 -17.02 6.62
CA PHE A 119 9.50 -18.27 6.20
C PHE A 119 8.58 -18.83 7.29
N SER A 120 9.02 -18.83 8.57
CA SER A 120 8.14 -19.24 9.68
C SER A 120 7.01 -18.23 9.88
N ALA A 121 7.30 -16.93 9.75
CA ALA A 121 6.29 -15.88 9.81
C ALA A 121 5.24 -16.04 8.69
N TRP A 122 5.68 -16.38 7.47
CA TRP A 122 4.78 -16.65 6.34
C TRP A 122 3.83 -17.82 6.61
N ARG A 123 4.33 -18.92 7.19
CA ARG A 123 3.46 -20.04 7.57
C ARG A 123 2.37 -19.63 8.55
N ALA A 124 2.68 -18.75 9.52
CA ALA A 124 1.66 -18.21 10.42
C ALA A 124 0.65 -17.33 9.67
N MET A 125 1.09 -16.55 8.67
CA MET A 125 0.21 -15.77 7.81
C MET A 125 -0.66 -16.66 6.91
N GLU A 126 -0.12 -17.75 6.36
CA GLU A 126 -0.89 -18.74 5.57
C GLU A 126 -2.02 -19.37 6.40
N ASP A 127 -1.76 -19.67 7.68
CA ASP A 127 -2.77 -20.24 8.56
C ASP A 127 -3.82 -19.18 8.94
N ALA A 128 -3.43 -17.95 9.27
CA ALA A 128 -4.36 -16.85 9.52
C ALA A 128 -5.21 -16.49 8.27
N TYR A 129 -4.64 -16.64 7.07
CA TYR A 129 -5.36 -16.51 5.80
C TYR A 129 -6.43 -17.60 5.65
N LYS A 130 -6.11 -18.87 5.92
CA LYS A 130 -7.08 -19.98 5.90
C LYS A 130 -8.19 -19.80 6.95
N GLU A 131 -7.85 -19.24 8.12
CA GLU A 131 -8.81 -18.92 9.18
C GLU A 131 -9.71 -17.71 8.82
N GLY A 132 -9.40 -17.00 7.74
CA GLY A 132 -10.16 -15.82 7.30
C GLY A 132 -9.87 -14.54 8.10
N LYS A 133 -8.89 -14.56 8.99
CA LYS A 133 -8.39 -13.38 9.72
C LYS A 133 -7.70 -12.38 8.79
N LEU A 134 -7.05 -12.89 7.74
CA LEU A 134 -6.41 -12.13 6.67
C LEU A 134 -7.10 -12.49 5.35
N LYS A 135 -7.50 -11.50 4.54
CA LYS A 135 -8.16 -11.76 3.23
C LYS A 135 -7.14 -11.91 2.10
N ALA A 136 -5.95 -11.38 2.29
CA ALA A 136 -4.81 -11.51 1.40
C ALA A 136 -3.51 -11.41 2.21
N ILE A 137 -2.45 -12.04 1.73
CA ILE A 137 -1.12 -11.99 2.33
C ILE A 137 -0.07 -11.62 1.29
N GLY A 138 0.86 -10.77 1.66
CA GLY A 138 1.89 -10.25 0.77
C GLY A 138 3.19 -9.94 1.48
N VAL A 139 4.09 -9.33 0.75
CA VAL A 139 5.43 -9.00 1.22
C VAL A 139 5.75 -7.53 0.93
N SER A 140 6.80 -7.02 1.56
CA SER A 140 7.32 -5.69 1.29
C SER A 140 8.84 -5.73 1.29
N ASN A 141 9.46 -5.03 0.32
CA ASN A 141 10.90 -4.96 0.13
C ASN A 141 11.57 -6.32 -0.16
N PHE A 142 10.85 -7.22 -0.83
CA PHE A 142 11.40 -8.46 -1.36
C PHE A 142 11.94 -8.18 -2.77
N TYR A 143 13.25 -7.97 -2.88
CA TYR A 143 13.92 -7.72 -4.15
C TYR A 143 14.04 -9.02 -4.98
N PRO A 144 14.39 -8.94 -6.30
CA PRO A 144 14.21 -10.04 -7.23
C PRO A 144 14.73 -11.41 -6.80
N ASN A 145 15.95 -11.49 -6.28
CA ASN A 145 16.55 -12.74 -5.82
C ASN A 145 15.81 -13.34 -4.61
N ILE A 146 15.39 -12.51 -3.67
CA ILE A 146 14.65 -12.94 -2.49
C ILE A 146 13.22 -13.33 -2.86
N LEU A 147 12.55 -12.51 -3.68
CA LEU A 147 11.18 -12.78 -4.11
C LEU A 147 11.10 -14.08 -4.92
N THR A 148 12.06 -14.32 -5.84
CA THR A 148 12.15 -15.56 -6.60
C THR A 148 12.27 -16.77 -5.68
N ASN A 149 13.28 -16.78 -4.79
CA ASN A 149 13.45 -17.89 -3.86
C ASN A 149 12.21 -18.09 -2.97
N PHE A 150 11.60 -17.01 -2.52
CA PHE A 150 10.40 -17.05 -1.68
C PHE A 150 9.22 -17.69 -2.41
N CYS A 151 8.91 -17.22 -3.62
CA CYS A 151 7.81 -17.73 -4.43
C CYS A 151 7.97 -19.20 -4.83
N GLU A 152 9.21 -19.71 -5.00
CA GLU A 152 9.45 -21.13 -5.30
C GLU A 152 9.21 -22.05 -4.11
N VAL A 153 9.28 -21.52 -2.87
CA VAL A 153 9.23 -22.34 -1.64
C VAL A 153 7.87 -22.33 -0.97
N VAL A 154 7.16 -21.17 -0.98
CA VAL A 154 5.91 -21.00 -0.23
C VAL A 154 4.71 -21.66 -0.92
N LYS A 155 3.75 -22.12 -0.11
CA LYS A 155 2.52 -22.77 -0.62
C LYS A 155 1.53 -21.74 -1.18
N VAL A 156 1.29 -20.65 -0.45
CA VAL A 156 0.47 -19.52 -0.90
C VAL A 156 1.42 -18.44 -1.38
N LYS A 157 1.33 -18.06 -2.64
CA LYS A 157 2.17 -16.99 -3.19
C LYS A 157 1.72 -15.63 -2.66
N PRO A 158 2.65 -14.67 -2.46
CA PRO A 158 2.27 -13.32 -2.08
C PRO A 158 1.41 -12.68 -3.18
N VAL A 159 0.38 -11.94 -2.79
CA VAL A 159 -0.48 -11.24 -3.76
C VAL A 159 0.11 -9.88 -4.16
N VAL A 160 0.90 -9.26 -3.26
CA VAL A 160 1.50 -7.93 -3.40
C VAL A 160 2.94 -7.98 -2.94
N ASN A 161 3.80 -7.19 -3.56
CA ASN A 161 5.09 -6.80 -3.03
C ASN A 161 5.17 -5.26 -2.99
N GLN A 162 5.13 -4.70 -1.78
CA GLN A 162 5.21 -3.26 -1.59
C GLN A 162 6.67 -2.82 -1.57
N VAL A 163 7.08 -2.01 -2.54
CA VAL A 163 8.47 -1.56 -2.73
C VAL A 163 8.55 -0.06 -2.92
N GLU A 164 9.73 0.53 -2.68
CA GLU A 164 9.99 1.90 -3.12
C GLU A 164 9.87 1.96 -4.64
N LEU A 165 8.97 2.82 -5.13
CA LEU A 165 8.75 2.93 -6.57
C LEU A 165 8.35 4.35 -6.94
N HIS A 166 9.19 5.00 -7.76
CA HIS A 166 8.99 6.34 -8.32
C HIS A 166 9.94 6.55 -9.51
N PRO A 167 9.83 7.62 -10.31
CA PRO A 167 10.66 7.81 -11.50
C PRO A 167 12.19 7.82 -11.27
N TYR A 168 12.64 8.18 -10.06
CA TYR A 168 14.06 8.13 -9.68
C TYR A 168 14.51 6.75 -9.17
N TYR A 169 13.58 5.80 -9.01
CA TYR A 169 13.85 4.42 -8.63
C TYR A 169 12.80 3.50 -9.26
N THR A 170 12.99 3.18 -10.53
CA THR A 170 11.97 2.55 -11.41
C THR A 170 11.74 1.08 -11.15
N GLN A 171 12.67 0.38 -10.49
CA GLN A 171 12.53 -1.01 -10.07
C GLN A 171 12.25 -2.01 -11.22
N GLU A 172 12.72 -1.76 -12.43
CA GLU A 172 12.37 -2.54 -13.63
C GLU A 172 12.53 -4.05 -13.44
N LYS A 173 13.69 -4.48 -12.89
CA LYS A 173 13.92 -5.91 -12.61
C LYS A 173 12.99 -6.48 -11.55
N ALA A 174 12.64 -5.70 -10.54
CA ALA A 174 11.67 -6.12 -9.54
C ALA A 174 10.26 -6.23 -10.14
N LEU A 175 9.86 -5.28 -11.00
CA LEU A 175 8.58 -5.32 -11.72
C LEU A 175 8.49 -6.53 -12.66
N GLU A 176 9.56 -6.86 -13.40
CA GLU A 176 9.64 -8.07 -14.25
C GLU A 176 9.46 -9.34 -13.41
N THR A 177 10.14 -9.44 -12.27
CA THR A 177 10.05 -10.59 -11.36
C THR A 177 8.64 -10.70 -10.76
N MET A 178 8.07 -9.60 -10.28
CA MET A 178 6.69 -9.58 -9.76
C MET A 178 5.69 -10.02 -10.82
N LYS A 179 5.83 -9.52 -12.05
CA LYS A 179 4.97 -9.92 -13.18
C LYS A 179 5.07 -11.42 -13.47
N TYR A 180 6.26 -12.00 -13.40
CA TYR A 180 6.48 -13.45 -13.64
C TYR A 180 5.71 -14.31 -12.62
N TYR A 181 5.67 -13.89 -11.35
CA TYR A 181 4.99 -14.61 -10.27
C TYR A 181 3.54 -14.20 -10.04
N ASP A 182 2.98 -13.34 -10.88
CA ASP A 182 1.64 -12.76 -10.70
C ASP A 182 1.47 -12.04 -9.33
N VAL A 183 2.50 -11.29 -8.94
CA VAL A 183 2.53 -10.45 -7.73
C VAL A 183 2.33 -9.00 -8.13
N ILE A 184 1.36 -8.32 -7.53
CA ILE A 184 1.07 -6.91 -7.84
C ILE A 184 2.11 -6.00 -7.17
N PRO A 185 2.77 -5.10 -7.92
CA PRO A 185 3.59 -4.05 -7.32
C PRO A 185 2.73 -3.05 -6.55
N GLU A 186 3.16 -2.67 -5.36
CA GLU A 186 2.59 -1.55 -4.61
C GLU A 186 3.69 -0.55 -4.27
N ALA A 187 3.47 0.73 -4.60
CA ALA A 187 4.48 1.78 -4.46
C ALA A 187 4.40 2.47 -3.11
N TRP A 188 5.44 2.32 -2.27
CA TRP A 188 5.66 3.26 -1.18
C TRP A 188 6.60 4.39 -1.63
N ALA A 189 6.51 5.56 -0.96
CA ALA A 189 7.20 6.80 -1.33
C ALA A 189 7.01 7.23 -2.79
N PRO A 190 5.80 7.19 -3.35
CA PRO A 190 5.56 7.45 -4.78
C PRO A 190 5.95 8.87 -5.23
N LEU A 191 6.11 9.78 -4.28
CA LEU A 191 6.53 11.18 -4.49
C LEU A 191 8.00 11.41 -4.13
N GLY A 192 8.84 10.36 -4.10
CA GLY A 192 10.29 10.44 -3.86
C GLY A 192 10.72 10.41 -2.39
N GLY A 193 9.79 10.19 -1.43
CA GLY A 193 10.10 9.93 -0.02
C GLY A 193 10.87 11.03 0.72
N GLY A 194 10.86 12.27 0.23
CA GLY A 194 11.60 13.39 0.80
C GLY A 194 13.11 13.38 0.48
N ARG A 195 13.63 12.36 -0.21
CA ARG A 195 15.01 12.27 -0.66
C ARG A 195 15.24 12.96 -2.00
N TYR A 196 14.20 13.05 -2.79
CA TYR A 196 14.17 13.73 -4.09
C TYR A 196 13.16 14.87 -4.04
N ASN A 197 13.37 15.90 -4.84
CA ASN A 197 12.43 17.01 -4.98
C ASN A 197 11.81 17.01 -6.39
N PRO A 198 10.87 16.09 -6.68
CA PRO A 198 10.28 15.96 -8.00
C PRO A 198 9.45 17.18 -8.40
N PHE A 199 9.01 17.99 -7.44
CA PHE A 199 8.20 19.18 -7.69
C PHE A 199 9.03 20.32 -8.31
N GLU A 200 10.36 20.26 -8.22
CA GLU A 200 11.29 21.20 -8.86
C GLU A 200 11.95 20.64 -10.12
N ASP A 201 11.63 19.41 -10.49
CA ASP A 201 12.16 18.79 -11.71
C ASP A 201 11.51 19.38 -12.96
N GLU A 202 12.32 20.04 -13.81
CA GLU A 202 11.85 20.75 -15.01
C GLU A 202 11.19 19.82 -16.05
N MET A 203 11.65 18.56 -16.14
CA MET A 203 11.03 17.57 -17.02
C MET A 203 9.61 17.24 -16.54
N LEU A 204 9.46 16.97 -15.24
CA LEU A 204 8.16 16.68 -14.65
C LEU A 204 7.21 17.88 -14.72
N LYS A 205 7.72 19.11 -14.50
CA LYS A 205 6.98 20.35 -14.70
C LYS A 205 6.50 20.50 -16.15
N GLY A 206 7.40 20.24 -17.12
CA GLY A 206 7.05 20.30 -18.55
C GLY A 206 5.96 19.28 -18.93
N ILE A 207 6.04 18.05 -18.43
CA ILE A 207 5.00 17.02 -18.62
C ILE A 207 3.69 17.47 -17.97
N ALA A 208 3.75 17.92 -16.73
CA ALA A 208 2.58 18.39 -15.99
C ALA A 208 1.85 19.52 -16.74
N ALA A 209 2.59 20.52 -17.22
CA ALA A 209 2.07 21.63 -18.01
C ALA A 209 1.42 21.17 -19.33
N LYS A 210 2.09 20.25 -20.06
CA LYS A 210 1.56 19.68 -21.32
C LYS A 210 0.18 19.05 -21.16
N TYR A 211 -0.08 18.44 -20.00
CA TYR A 211 -1.33 17.73 -19.73
C TYR A 211 -2.28 18.51 -18.81
N ASN A 212 -1.96 19.75 -18.46
CA ASN A 212 -2.72 20.56 -17.50
C ASN A 212 -2.97 19.82 -16.18
N LYS A 213 -1.89 19.26 -15.61
CA LYS A 213 -1.89 18.49 -14.36
C LYS A 213 -0.83 19.03 -13.40
N SER A 214 -0.94 18.69 -12.11
CA SER A 214 0.16 18.92 -11.18
C SER A 214 1.26 17.83 -11.32
N VAL A 215 2.46 18.13 -10.89
CA VAL A 215 3.56 17.16 -10.84
C VAL A 215 3.18 15.95 -9.98
N GLY A 216 2.49 16.18 -8.86
CA GLY A 216 1.99 15.10 -8.00
C GLY A 216 1.06 14.14 -8.75
N GLN A 217 0.14 14.68 -9.56
CA GLN A 217 -0.77 13.88 -10.38
C GLN A 217 -0.03 13.04 -11.43
N VAL A 218 0.98 13.61 -12.08
CA VAL A 218 1.83 12.90 -13.05
C VAL A 218 2.55 11.72 -12.38
N LEU A 219 3.15 11.95 -11.21
CA LEU A 219 3.86 10.91 -10.45
C LEU A 219 2.93 9.78 -9.99
N LEU A 220 1.76 10.12 -9.48
CA LEU A 220 0.80 9.11 -9.03
C LEU A 220 0.23 8.31 -10.21
N ARG A 221 -0.05 8.96 -11.35
CA ARG A 221 -0.47 8.26 -12.56
C ARG A 221 0.60 7.32 -13.09
N TRP A 222 1.87 7.74 -13.07
CA TRP A 222 3.00 6.88 -13.43
C TRP A 222 3.05 5.60 -12.58
N ASN A 223 2.79 5.71 -11.27
CA ASN A 223 2.74 4.56 -10.36
C ASN A 223 1.52 3.66 -10.63
N VAL A 224 0.32 4.23 -10.80
CA VAL A 224 -0.92 3.48 -11.07
C VAL A 224 -0.81 2.64 -12.35
N GLN A 225 -0.09 3.12 -13.37
CA GLN A 225 0.18 2.33 -14.58
C GLN A 225 1.01 1.08 -14.30
N ARG A 226 1.77 1.03 -13.20
CA ARG A 226 2.64 -0.09 -12.80
C ARG A 226 2.02 -1.00 -11.76
N GLY A 227 1.14 -0.47 -10.91
CA GLY A 227 0.55 -1.26 -9.82
C GLY A 227 -0.43 -0.47 -8.98
N VAL A 228 -0.27 -0.59 -7.67
CA VAL A 228 -1.02 0.14 -6.64
C VAL A 228 -0.11 1.24 -6.07
N VAL A 229 -0.68 2.32 -5.58
CA VAL A 229 0.08 3.43 -5.00
C VAL A 229 -0.52 3.88 -3.67
N VAL A 230 0.35 4.10 -2.66
CA VAL A 230 -0.06 4.56 -1.33
C VAL A 230 0.64 5.88 -0.96
N PRO A 231 0.18 7.01 -1.53
CA PRO A 231 0.64 8.32 -1.12
C PRO A 231 0.22 8.66 0.31
N LYS A 232 0.91 9.61 0.92
CA LYS A 232 0.62 10.12 2.27
C LYS A 232 0.50 11.64 2.25
N SER A 233 -0.49 12.17 2.95
CA SER A 233 -0.62 13.60 3.24
C SER A 233 -1.34 13.81 4.58
N THR A 234 -1.05 14.93 5.26
CA THR A 234 -1.83 15.39 6.42
C THR A 234 -2.66 16.63 6.08
N HIS A 235 -2.60 17.10 4.84
CA HIS A 235 -3.33 18.25 4.33
C HIS A 235 -4.58 17.80 3.56
N VAL A 236 -5.76 18.20 4.01
CA VAL A 236 -7.07 17.82 3.45
C VAL A 236 -7.19 18.15 1.95
N GLU A 237 -6.68 19.32 1.53
CA GLU A 237 -6.71 19.73 0.11
C GLU A 237 -5.95 18.73 -0.77
N ARG A 238 -4.76 18.29 -0.34
CA ARG A 238 -3.94 17.33 -1.08
C ARG A 238 -4.58 15.94 -1.09
N ILE A 239 -5.22 15.54 0.03
CA ILE A 239 -5.97 14.28 0.11
C ILE A 239 -7.07 14.25 -0.95
N LYS A 240 -7.88 15.32 -1.04
CA LYS A 240 -8.95 15.47 -2.01
C LYS A 240 -8.45 15.60 -3.47
N GLU A 241 -7.33 16.30 -3.67
CA GLU A 241 -6.74 16.47 -5.01
C GLU A 241 -6.30 15.13 -5.59
N ILE A 242 -5.64 14.29 -4.80
CA ILE A 242 -5.12 12.99 -5.22
C ILE A 242 -6.28 12.09 -5.68
N GLU A 243 -7.34 11.96 -4.90
CA GLU A 243 -8.48 11.10 -5.23
C GLU A 243 -9.19 11.54 -6.52
N LYS A 244 -9.60 12.80 -6.60
CA LYS A 244 -10.35 13.36 -7.74
C LYS A 244 -9.64 13.19 -9.08
N ASN A 245 -8.32 13.20 -9.10
CA ASN A 245 -7.55 13.32 -10.33
C ASN A 245 -6.93 12.02 -10.83
N ILE A 246 -6.91 10.97 -9.98
CA ILE A 246 -6.55 9.62 -10.41
C ILE A 246 -7.76 8.91 -11.00
N ALA A 247 -8.98 9.25 -10.54
CA ALA A 247 -10.23 8.74 -11.06
C ALA A 247 -10.59 9.31 -12.47
N VAL A 248 -9.97 10.42 -12.88
CA VAL A 248 -10.31 11.08 -14.16
C VAL A 248 -9.33 10.66 -15.26
N SER A 249 -9.90 9.86 -16.14
CA SER A 249 -9.60 9.62 -17.55
C SER A 249 -8.63 8.51 -17.92
N THR A 250 -9.22 7.48 -18.41
CA THR A 250 -8.75 6.55 -19.45
C THR A 250 -8.30 7.24 -20.75
N VAL A 251 -8.20 8.55 -20.82
CA VAL A 251 -7.89 9.27 -22.05
C VAL A 251 -6.48 9.83 -21.99
N SER A 252 -5.60 9.32 -22.84
CA SER A 252 -4.36 9.94 -23.32
C SER A 252 -3.03 9.75 -22.57
N TYR A 253 -2.97 9.14 -21.40
CA TYR A 253 -1.68 8.92 -20.70
C TYR A 253 -1.18 7.48 -20.77
N THR A 254 -1.64 6.69 -21.71
CA THR A 254 -1.36 5.25 -21.79
C THR A 254 0.13 4.91 -21.89
N HIS A 255 1.00 5.87 -22.16
CA HIS A 255 2.44 5.68 -22.29
C HIS A 255 3.22 6.89 -21.74
N LEU A 256 3.10 7.19 -20.43
CA LEU A 256 4.11 7.99 -19.75
C LEU A 256 5.38 7.14 -19.59
N THR A 257 6.14 7.00 -20.65
CA THR A 257 7.54 6.61 -20.56
C THR A 257 8.30 7.84 -20.10
N LEU A 258 8.47 7.99 -18.78
CA LEU A 258 9.52 8.88 -18.30
C LEU A 258 10.83 8.18 -18.66
N PRO A 259 11.77 8.85 -19.34
CA PRO A 259 13.11 8.30 -19.51
C PRO A 259 13.67 8.00 -18.11
N THR A 260 14.42 6.91 -18.00
CA THR A 260 15.20 6.60 -16.80
C THR A 260 16.16 7.76 -16.57
N ILE A 261 16.01 8.48 -15.46
CA ILE A 261 16.87 9.59 -15.07
C ILE A 261 18.07 9.02 -14.34
#